data_1ac2d75b6c4c3eec697003d36244b8a6
#
_entry.id   1ac2d75b6c4c3eec697003d36244b8a6
#
_cell.length_a   1.000
_cell.length_b   1.000
_cell.length_c   1.000
_cell.angle_alpha   90.00
_cell.angle_beta   90.00
_cell.angle_gamma   90.00
#
_symmetry.space_group_name_H-M   'P 1'
#
loop_
_entity.id
_entity.type
_entity.pdbx_description
1 polymer ?
#
loop_
_entity_poly.entity_id
_entity_poly.type
_entity_poly.pdbx_seq_one_letter_code
_entity_poly.pdbx_strand_id
1 'polypeptide(L)'
;ILPGLSGSYLLLLMGNYTLIMVDSVNALYFTIIESLSFDFTYINDSERLYLLKVLILFTLGSICGLVFLSNVLSSLLKNYKTITISIIVGFIAGSLIGVWPWKNEDITGSLSLFIPDFSITQTWITIFNILIGILFVVLLERLANKH
;
A
#
# COMPACT_ATOMS: atom_id res chain seq x y z
N ILE A 1 3.95 5.60 0.68
CA ILE A 1 3.94 6.63 -0.38
C ILE A 1 5.21 6.52 -1.24
N LEU A 2 6.24 5.85 -0.76
CA LEU A 2 7.40 5.54 -1.60
C LEU A 2 7.03 4.47 -2.63
N PRO A 3 7.31 4.68 -3.92
CA PRO A 3 7.10 3.66 -4.94
C PRO A 3 7.82 2.36 -4.56
N GLY A 4 7.11 1.24 -4.53
CA GLY A 4 7.66 -0.05 -4.15
C GLY A 4 7.61 -0.41 -2.66
N LEU A 5 7.20 0.51 -1.77
CA LEU A 5 6.96 0.23 -0.36
C LEU A 5 5.47 0.32 -0.04
N SER A 6 4.87 -0.82 0.31
CA SER A 6 3.49 -0.86 0.78
C SER A 6 3.42 -0.50 2.27
N GLY A 7 2.66 0.56 2.62
CA GLY A 7 2.44 0.94 4.01
C GLY A 7 1.75 -0.15 4.83
N SER A 8 0.83 -0.89 4.22
CA SER A 8 0.16 -2.03 4.87
C SER A 8 1.14 -3.17 5.17
N TYR A 9 2.11 -3.43 4.29
CA TYR A 9 3.16 -4.41 4.53
C TYR A 9 4.07 -4.01 5.69
N LEU A 10 4.43 -2.72 5.80
CA LEU A 10 5.18 -2.22 6.95
C LEU A 10 4.40 -2.39 8.26
N LEU A 11 3.10 -2.11 8.27
CA LEU A 11 2.24 -2.34 9.45
C LEU A 11 2.17 -3.83 9.81
N LEU A 12 2.15 -4.72 8.81
CA LEU A 12 2.18 -6.17 9.02
C LEU A 12 3.50 -6.61 9.67
N LEU A 13 4.64 -6.13 9.15
CA LEU A 13 5.97 -6.43 9.72
C LEU A 13 6.12 -5.92 11.15
N MET A 14 5.51 -4.78 11.47
CA MET A 14 5.51 -4.23 12.83
C MET A 14 4.52 -4.94 13.78
N GLY A 15 3.72 -5.88 13.28
CA GLY A 15 2.70 -6.60 14.05
C GLY A 15 1.47 -5.76 14.42
N ASN A 16 1.34 -4.54 13.89
CA ASN A 16 0.29 -3.59 14.23
C ASN A 16 -0.85 -3.54 13.19
N TYR A 17 -0.79 -4.36 12.15
CA TYR A 17 -1.78 -4.34 11.08
C TYR A 17 -3.18 -4.65 11.59
N THR A 18 -3.36 -5.72 12.37
CA THR A 18 -4.66 -6.13 12.91
C THR A 18 -5.21 -5.07 13.83
N LEU A 19 -4.40 -4.56 14.76
CA LEU A 19 -4.80 -3.51 15.72
C LEU A 19 -5.34 -2.26 15.02
N ILE A 20 -4.68 -1.80 13.95
CA ILE A 20 -5.03 -0.53 13.29
C ILE A 20 -6.10 -0.76 12.22
N MET A 21 -5.92 -1.75 11.33
CA MET A 21 -6.77 -1.92 10.15
C MET A 21 -8.01 -2.77 10.40
N VAL A 22 -8.00 -3.63 11.41
CA VAL A 22 -9.15 -4.47 11.73
C VAL A 22 -9.85 -3.97 12.99
N ASP A 23 -9.18 -3.99 14.13
CA ASP A 23 -9.82 -3.73 15.41
C ASP A 23 -10.23 -2.26 15.56
N SER A 24 -9.33 -1.32 15.24
CA SER A 24 -9.63 0.12 15.36
C SER A 24 -10.67 0.59 14.34
N VAL A 25 -10.66 0.05 13.12
CA VAL A 25 -11.66 0.40 12.09
C VAL A 25 -13.02 -0.19 12.46
N ASN A 26 -13.08 -1.42 12.98
CA ASN A 26 -14.32 -2.01 13.46
C ASN A 26 -14.88 -1.23 14.66
N ALA A 27 -14.02 -0.83 15.60
CA ALA A 27 -14.42 0.02 16.73
C ALA A 27 -15.05 1.34 16.24
N LEU A 28 -14.46 1.98 15.23
CA LEU A 28 -15.03 3.19 14.62
C LEU A 28 -16.39 2.91 13.98
N TYR A 29 -16.49 1.83 13.20
CA TYR A 29 -17.74 1.45 12.51
C TYR A 29 -18.89 1.26 13.50
N PHE A 30 -18.69 0.46 14.56
CA PHE A 30 -19.71 0.26 15.58
C PHE A 30 -20.05 1.54 16.36
N THR A 31 -19.03 2.37 16.65
CA THR A 31 -19.26 3.66 17.33
C THR A 31 -20.14 4.59 16.49
N ILE A 32 -19.95 4.62 15.17
CA ILE A 32 -20.80 5.43 14.26
C ILE A 32 -22.24 4.91 14.27
N ILE A 33 -22.46 3.61 14.17
CA ILE A 33 -23.81 3.00 14.16
C ILE A 33 -24.54 3.29 15.47
N GLU A 34 -23.89 3.05 16.60
CA GLU A 34 -24.46 3.28 17.93
C GLU A 34 -24.76 4.77 18.16
N SER A 35 -23.86 5.67 17.72
CA SER A 35 -24.10 7.12 17.78
C SER A 35 -25.31 7.56 16.96
N LEU A 36 -25.50 6.98 15.76
CA LEU A 36 -26.69 7.23 14.93
C LEU A 36 -28.00 6.73 15.57
N SER A 37 -27.90 5.70 16.40
CA SER A 37 -29.02 5.13 17.17
C SER A 37 -29.25 5.85 18.51
N PHE A 38 -28.51 6.96 18.79
CA PHE A 38 -28.52 7.69 20.07
C PHE A 38 -28.14 6.83 21.28
N ASP A 39 -27.39 5.74 21.05
CA ASP A 39 -26.84 4.90 22.10
C ASP A 39 -25.38 5.27 22.34
N PHE A 40 -25.09 5.82 23.53
CA PHE A 40 -23.75 6.28 23.91
C PHE A 40 -23.07 5.36 24.93
N THR A 41 -23.48 4.09 25.02
CA THR A 41 -22.92 3.12 25.97
C THR A 41 -21.43 2.86 25.74
N TYR A 42 -20.93 3.06 24.50
CA TYR A 42 -19.52 2.91 24.15
C TYR A 42 -18.57 3.85 24.93
N ILE A 43 -19.07 4.95 25.51
CA ILE A 43 -18.25 5.91 26.28
C ILE A 43 -17.67 5.25 27.54
N ASN A 44 -18.33 4.22 28.07
CA ASN A 44 -17.87 3.50 29.25
C ASN A 44 -16.95 2.30 28.90
N ASP A 45 -16.76 2.01 27.60
CA ASP A 45 -15.92 0.92 27.13
C ASP A 45 -14.48 1.44 26.91
N SER A 46 -13.63 1.17 27.90
CA SER A 46 -12.22 1.62 27.89
C SER A 46 -11.41 0.99 26.76
N GLU A 47 -11.72 -0.24 26.35
CA GLU A 47 -11.03 -0.93 25.27
C GLU A 47 -11.36 -0.27 23.92
N ARG A 48 -12.64 0.00 23.68
CA ARG A 48 -13.09 0.69 22.47
C ARG A 48 -12.52 2.09 22.37
N LEU A 49 -12.51 2.84 23.47
CA LEU A 49 -11.89 4.18 23.50
C LEU A 49 -10.39 4.14 23.21
N TYR A 50 -9.69 3.10 23.67
CA TYR A 50 -8.28 2.91 23.33
C TYR A 50 -8.10 2.70 21.83
N LEU A 51 -8.88 1.82 21.20
CA LEU A 51 -8.83 1.57 19.75
C LEU A 51 -9.12 2.84 18.93
N LEU A 52 -10.11 3.63 19.33
CA LEU A 52 -10.40 4.91 18.69
C LEU A 52 -9.25 5.91 18.81
N LYS A 53 -8.59 5.99 19.97
CA LYS A 53 -7.40 6.83 20.15
C LYS A 53 -6.25 6.39 19.25
N VAL A 54 -6.01 5.08 19.14
CA VAL A 54 -4.99 4.54 18.22
C VAL A 54 -5.29 4.96 16.79
N LEU A 55 -6.55 4.84 16.34
CA LEU A 55 -6.95 5.21 14.99
C LEU A 55 -6.78 6.71 14.72
N ILE A 56 -7.17 7.56 15.68
CA ILE A 56 -7.00 9.02 15.56
C ILE A 56 -5.51 9.38 15.46
N LEU A 57 -4.67 8.84 16.33
CA LEU A 57 -3.23 9.09 16.30
C LEU A 57 -2.59 8.61 15.00
N PHE A 58 -2.99 7.43 14.53
CA PHE A 58 -2.54 6.89 13.24
C PHE A 58 -2.94 7.78 12.07
N THR A 59 -4.18 8.25 12.06
CA THR A 59 -4.70 9.12 11.00
C THR A 59 -3.99 10.48 11.00
N LEU A 60 -3.82 11.10 12.17
CA LEU A 60 -3.07 12.36 12.30
C LEU A 60 -1.61 12.20 11.87
N GLY A 61 -0.95 11.12 12.32
CA GLY A 61 0.40 10.79 11.88
C GLY A 61 0.52 10.59 10.37
N SER A 62 -0.47 9.92 9.78
CA SER A 62 -0.52 9.71 8.33
C SER A 62 -0.68 11.01 7.54
N ILE A 63 -1.55 11.93 8.00
CA ILE A 63 -1.72 13.25 7.38
C ILE A 63 -0.43 14.07 7.50
N CYS A 64 0.16 14.14 8.70
CA CYS A 64 1.43 14.85 8.92
C CYS A 64 2.55 14.27 8.05
N GLY A 65 2.68 12.95 8.00
CA GLY A 65 3.67 12.25 7.19
C GLY A 65 3.49 12.51 5.70
N LEU A 66 2.24 12.55 5.22
CA LEU A 66 1.92 12.83 3.82
C LEU A 66 2.30 14.26 3.43
N VAL A 67 1.94 15.24 4.26
CA VAL A 67 2.29 16.66 4.04
C VAL A 67 3.81 16.84 4.06
N PHE A 68 4.48 16.26 5.07
CA PHE A 68 5.94 16.34 5.18
C PHE A 68 6.63 15.74 3.96
N LEU A 69 6.27 14.51 3.57
CA LEU A 69 6.87 13.83 2.43
C LEU A 69 6.60 14.56 1.11
N SER A 70 5.39 15.11 0.93
CA SER A 70 5.03 15.91 -0.25
C SER A 70 5.93 17.14 -0.38
N ASN A 71 6.17 17.87 0.71
CA ASN A 71 7.04 19.04 0.71
C ASN A 71 8.50 18.66 0.44
N VAL A 72 9.00 17.60 1.06
CA VAL A 72 10.36 17.09 0.82
C VAL A 72 10.53 16.68 -0.63
N LEU A 73 9.60 15.89 -1.18
CA LEU A 73 9.67 15.42 -2.56
C LEU A 73 9.58 16.58 -3.55
N SER A 74 8.72 17.56 -3.30
CA SER A 74 8.60 18.78 -4.13
C SER A 74 9.91 19.57 -4.14
N SER A 75 10.56 19.73 -2.98
CA SER A 75 11.84 20.41 -2.87
C SER A 75 12.95 19.65 -3.61
N LEU A 76 13.00 18.32 -3.46
CA LEU A 76 13.96 17.47 -4.15
C LEU A 76 13.78 17.50 -5.66
N LEU A 77 12.55 17.47 -6.17
CA LEU A 77 12.26 17.56 -7.59
C LEU A 77 12.59 18.92 -8.18
N LYS A 78 12.49 20.00 -7.41
CA LYS A 78 12.89 21.35 -7.85
C LYS A 78 14.40 21.50 -7.93
N ASN A 79 15.13 21.05 -6.90
CA ASN A 79 16.56 21.32 -6.76
C ASN A 79 17.44 20.21 -7.35
N TYR A 80 16.98 18.95 -7.31
CA TYR A 80 17.76 17.75 -7.68
C TYR A 80 16.93 16.79 -8.54
N LYS A 81 16.25 17.31 -9.55
CA LYS A 81 15.29 16.56 -10.38
C LYS A 81 15.84 15.23 -10.91
N THR A 82 17.02 15.25 -11.54
CA THR A 82 17.61 14.06 -12.18
C THR A 82 17.91 12.97 -11.15
N ILE A 83 18.54 13.35 -10.03
CA ILE A 83 18.90 12.41 -8.96
C ILE A 83 17.64 11.82 -8.34
N THR A 84 16.64 12.66 -8.06
CA THR A 84 15.37 12.23 -7.45
C THR A 84 14.63 11.25 -8.35
N ILE A 85 14.55 11.54 -9.65
CA ILE A 85 13.91 10.62 -10.60
C ILE A 85 14.69 9.30 -10.70
N SER A 86 16.01 9.33 -10.72
CA SER A 86 16.83 8.11 -10.76
C SER A 86 16.61 7.23 -9.52
N ILE A 87 16.50 7.85 -8.34
CA ILE A 87 16.19 7.12 -7.10
C ILE A 87 14.80 6.48 -7.18
N ILE A 88 13.78 7.22 -7.62
CA ILE A 88 12.41 6.70 -7.77
C ILE A 88 12.38 5.53 -8.75
N VAL A 89 13.01 5.67 -9.91
CA VAL A 89 13.10 4.60 -10.91
C VAL A 89 13.83 3.38 -10.34
N GLY A 90 14.92 3.58 -9.59
CA GLY A 90 15.63 2.51 -8.90
C GLY A 90 14.75 1.77 -7.89
N PHE A 91 13.94 2.48 -7.11
CA PHE A 91 12.96 1.88 -6.19
C PHE A 91 11.91 1.06 -6.93
N ILE A 92 11.36 1.60 -8.02
CA ILE A 92 10.37 0.88 -8.84
C ILE A 92 11.01 -0.38 -9.44
N ALA A 93 12.21 -0.28 -10.02
CA ALA A 93 12.92 -1.42 -10.59
C ALA A 93 13.22 -2.50 -9.53
N GLY A 94 13.65 -2.09 -8.34
CA GLY A 94 13.89 -3.01 -7.22
C GLY A 94 12.61 -3.71 -6.73
N SER A 95 11.47 -3.01 -6.73
CA SER A 95 10.20 -3.60 -6.31
C SER A 95 9.64 -4.63 -7.28
N LEU A 96 10.06 -4.62 -8.56
CA LEU A 96 9.63 -5.61 -9.55
C LEU A 96 10.05 -7.03 -9.16
N ILE A 97 11.15 -7.19 -8.43
CA ILE A 97 11.59 -8.50 -7.91
C ILE A 97 10.54 -9.05 -6.95
N GLY A 98 9.99 -8.22 -6.07
CA GLY A 98 8.95 -8.61 -5.12
C GLY A 98 7.61 -8.98 -5.76
N VAL A 99 7.31 -8.41 -6.94
CA VAL A 99 6.06 -8.65 -7.69
C VAL A 99 6.22 -9.74 -8.74
N TRP A 100 7.45 -10.29 -8.91
CA TRP A 100 7.69 -11.31 -9.92
C TRP A 100 6.77 -12.52 -9.75
N PRO A 101 5.97 -12.92 -10.78
CA PRO A 101 4.94 -13.96 -10.63
C PRO A 101 5.53 -15.38 -10.47
N TRP A 102 6.73 -15.61 -10.98
CA TRP A 102 7.41 -16.93 -10.93
C TRP A 102 8.47 -16.91 -9.85
N LYS A 103 8.03 -16.97 -8.59
CA LYS A 103 8.87 -17.06 -7.41
C LYS A 103 8.36 -18.17 -6.49
N ASN A 104 9.29 -18.88 -5.86
CA ASN A 104 9.00 -19.74 -4.73
C ASN A 104 9.57 -19.09 -3.46
N GLU A 105 8.79 -19.10 -2.41
CA GLU A 105 9.23 -18.73 -1.07
C GLU A 105 9.47 -20.02 -0.31
N ASP A 106 10.74 -20.30 0.00
CA ASP A 106 11.08 -21.41 0.87
C ASP A 106 10.70 -21.10 2.32
N ILE A 107 10.52 -22.14 3.14
CA ILE A 107 10.21 -22.04 4.59
C ILE A 107 11.24 -21.17 5.33
N THR A 108 12.44 -21.02 4.76
CA THR A 108 13.53 -20.18 5.28
C THR A 108 13.43 -18.70 4.86
N GLY A 109 12.39 -18.32 4.10
CA GLY A 109 12.22 -16.94 3.61
C GLY A 109 13.15 -16.56 2.45
N SER A 110 13.88 -17.52 1.86
CA SER A 110 14.68 -17.27 0.68
C SER A 110 13.80 -17.24 -0.57
N LEU A 111 13.92 -16.15 -1.36
CA LEU A 111 13.20 -15.98 -2.64
C LEU A 111 14.03 -16.64 -3.74
N SER A 112 13.52 -17.73 -4.32
CA SER A 112 14.06 -18.29 -5.55
C SER A 112 13.23 -17.85 -6.74
N LEU A 113 13.84 -17.07 -7.63
CA LEU A 113 13.24 -16.64 -8.90
C LEU A 113 13.49 -17.74 -9.93
N PHE A 114 12.45 -18.15 -10.64
CA PHE A 114 12.61 -19.11 -11.73
C PHE A 114 12.05 -18.58 -13.05
N ILE A 115 12.53 -19.15 -14.14
CA ILE A 115 12.05 -18.84 -15.49
C ILE A 115 10.72 -19.53 -15.69
N PRO A 116 9.70 -18.83 -16.30
CA PRO A 116 8.40 -19.41 -16.52
C PRO A 116 8.48 -20.69 -17.39
N ASP A 117 7.79 -21.73 -16.99
CA ASP A 117 7.60 -22.92 -17.82
C ASP A 117 6.41 -22.66 -18.77
N PHE A 118 6.69 -22.58 -20.07
CA PHE A 118 5.70 -22.31 -21.10
C PHE A 118 4.79 -23.51 -21.40
N SER A 119 5.07 -24.67 -20.85
CA SER A 119 4.21 -25.85 -20.98
C SER A 119 2.97 -25.78 -20.08
N ILE A 120 2.99 -24.91 -19.07
CA ILE A 120 1.91 -24.78 -18.08
C ILE A 120 0.91 -23.70 -18.53
N THR A 121 -0.38 -24.04 -18.60
CA THR A 121 -1.47 -23.11 -18.94
C THR A 121 -1.47 -21.87 -18.04
N GLN A 122 -1.12 -22.02 -16.77
CA GLN A 122 -1.04 -20.92 -15.81
C GLN A 122 -0.07 -19.82 -16.25
N THR A 123 1.04 -20.17 -16.88
CA THR A 123 2.02 -19.22 -17.42
C THR A 123 1.41 -18.31 -18.48
N TRP A 124 0.61 -18.89 -19.40
CA TRP A 124 -0.07 -18.12 -20.43
C TRP A 124 -1.13 -17.18 -19.88
N ILE A 125 -1.89 -17.61 -18.87
CA ILE A 125 -2.87 -16.77 -18.17
C ILE A 125 -2.14 -15.58 -17.50
N THR A 126 -1.02 -15.81 -16.86
CA THR A 126 -0.22 -14.76 -16.21
C THR A 126 0.30 -13.75 -17.23
N ILE A 127 0.87 -14.22 -18.34
CA ILE A 127 1.35 -13.35 -19.43
C ILE A 127 0.20 -12.51 -20.00
N PHE A 128 -0.95 -13.11 -20.24
CA PHE A 128 -2.12 -12.41 -20.74
C PHE A 128 -2.59 -11.30 -19.81
N ASN A 129 -2.62 -11.55 -18.48
CA ASN A 129 -2.96 -10.53 -17.48
C ASN A 129 -1.93 -9.39 -17.45
N ILE A 130 -0.64 -9.68 -17.58
CA ILE A 130 0.41 -8.66 -17.69
C ILE A 130 0.19 -7.77 -18.91
N LEU A 131 -0.09 -8.38 -20.08
CA LEU A 131 -0.35 -7.63 -21.31
C LEU A 131 -1.60 -6.75 -21.21
N ILE A 132 -2.67 -7.24 -20.57
CA ILE A 132 -3.88 -6.44 -20.29
C ILE A 132 -3.52 -5.23 -19.41
N GLY A 133 -2.75 -5.43 -18.36
CA GLY A 133 -2.32 -4.34 -17.47
C GLY A 133 -1.51 -3.28 -18.22
N ILE A 134 -0.56 -3.67 -19.05
CA ILE A 134 0.23 -2.76 -19.89
C ILE A 134 -0.67 -2.00 -20.87
N LEU A 135 -1.55 -2.71 -21.56
CA LEU A 135 -2.49 -2.10 -22.50
C LEU A 135 -3.39 -1.05 -21.82
N PHE A 136 -3.88 -1.37 -20.64
CA PHE A 136 -4.73 -0.49 -19.86
C PHE A 136 -3.99 0.81 -19.49
N VAL A 137 -2.75 0.71 -19.01
CA VAL A 137 -1.92 1.89 -18.69
C VAL A 137 -1.65 2.75 -19.93
N VAL A 138 -1.28 2.13 -21.06
CA VAL A 138 -1.04 2.85 -22.31
C VAL A 138 -2.30 3.55 -22.83
N LEU A 139 -3.47 2.92 -22.67
CA LEU A 139 -4.75 3.56 -23.04
C LEU A 139 -5.06 4.75 -22.16
N LEU A 140 -4.86 4.65 -20.85
CA LEU A 140 -5.04 5.77 -19.91
C LEU A 140 -4.10 6.93 -20.24
N GLU A 141 -2.83 6.65 -20.53
CA GLU A 141 -1.86 7.69 -20.94
C GLU A 141 -2.28 8.39 -22.23
N ARG A 142 -2.73 7.64 -23.23
CA ARG A 142 -3.21 8.24 -24.48
C ARG A 142 -4.46 9.10 -24.29
N LEU A 143 -5.37 8.69 -23.40
CA LEU A 143 -6.55 9.48 -23.06
C LEU A 143 -6.17 10.77 -22.31
N ALA A 144 -5.22 10.68 -21.37
CA ALA A 144 -4.74 11.84 -20.61
C ALA A 144 -4.00 12.85 -21.50
N ASN A 145 -3.23 12.41 -22.50
CA ASN A 145 -2.49 13.29 -23.41
C ASN A 145 -3.39 13.92 -24.50
N LYS A 146 -4.66 13.56 -24.56
CA LYS A 146 -5.61 14.08 -25.56
C LYS A 146 -6.39 15.32 -25.07
N HIS A 147 -6.20 15.67 -23.79
CA HIS A 147 -6.72 16.86 -23.12
C HIS A 147 -5.57 17.76 -22.67
#